data_5d99a39a2f47fb12a4e12edb02ba9586
#
_entry.id   5d99a39a2f47fb12a4e12edb02ba9586
#
_cell.length_a   1.000
_cell.length_b   1.000
_cell.length_c   1.000
_cell.angle_alpha   90.00
_cell.angle_beta   90.00
_cell.angle_gamma   90.00
#
_symmetry.space_group_name_H-M   'P 1'
#
loop_
_entity.id
_entity.type
_entity.pdbx_description
1 polymer ?
#
loop_
_entity_poly.entity_id
_entity_poly.type
_entity_poly.pdbx_seq_one_letter_code
_entity_poly.pdbx_strand_id
1 'polypeptide(L)'
;MKKRLVSVALVAALAAGTLAGCGSSSSGDNTQAAAGGETAGKGGSSDENITLRFAWWGGDERNEATLKVIEQFEAAHPNITIEAEYGGSDGYHDKLATQLASGTAADIVQVDPEVFPTYVSTGDYFIDYKDYDMDLSNFDENYISLEINGRYDGKQLGLPTGISGSGMLVNKDLADAIGIDFSQPYTWSDLIDMGKKVREYDDSMYLLCANKEYLVNMVVFNYGKQLLGKTFFDADTKTLNLTEDDLKTVYEYVKQLYDEEVVAPASYQASYTGDNLQSDTNWIAGKYVAAPTYISTIDVMVAANPEANYMMGQLPVLD
;
A
#
# COMPACT_ATOMS: atom_id res chain seq x y z
N MET A 1 -38.33 18.77 -34.55
CA MET A 1 -38.46 17.50 -35.26
C MET A 1 -37.47 17.46 -36.43
N LYS A 2 -36.46 16.65 -36.41
CA LYS A 2 -35.38 16.31 -37.35
C LYS A 2 -34.02 16.37 -36.67
N LYS A 3 -33.67 15.31 -35.94
CA LYS A 3 -32.30 14.88 -35.60
C LYS A 3 -32.40 13.59 -34.78
N ARG A 4 -32.78 12.50 -35.41
CA ARG A 4 -32.63 11.11 -34.93
C ARG A 4 -32.76 10.21 -36.17
N LEU A 5 -31.64 9.96 -36.84
CA LEU A 5 -31.54 8.93 -37.91
C LEU A 5 -30.12 8.95 -38.52
N VAL A 6 -29.06 8.77 -37.72
CA VAL A 6 -27.73 8.42 -38.26
C VAL A 6 -26.97 7.67 -37.13
N SER A 7 -27.35 6.49 -36.76
CA SER A 7 -26.55 5.62 -35.88
C SER A 7 -27.00 4.17 -35.94
N VAL A 8 -27.38 3.62 -37.08
CA VAL A 8 -27.71 2.19 -37.24
C VAL A 8 -27.17 1.63 -38.56
N ALA A 9 -25.97 1.99 -38.98
CA ALA A 9 -25.38 1.44 -40.19
C ALA A 9 -23.88 1.16 -40.09
N LEU A 10 -23.38 0.62 -38.98
CA LEU A 10 -21.96 0.23 -38.89
C LEU A 10 -21.69 -1.06 -38.07
N VAL A 11 -22.61 -2.01 -38.01
CA VAL A 11 -22.43 -3.30 -37.32
C VAL A 11 -22.74 -4.51 -38.24
N ALA A 12 -22.68 -4.38 -39.54
CA ALA A 12 -22.99 -5.48 -40.48
C ALA A 12 -21.92 -5.73 -41.53
N ALA A 13 -20.61 -5.69 -41.20
CA ALA A 13 -19.56 -5.95 -42.19
C ALA A 13 -18.30 -6.65 -41.64
N LEU A 14 -18.45 -7.61 -40.72
CA LEU A 14 -17.29 -8.41 -40.23
C LEU A 14 -17.68 -9.88 -39.90
N ALA A 15 -18.44 -10.50 -40.83
CA ALA A 15 -18.74 -11.93 -40.73
C ALA A 15 -18.82 -12.56 -42.10
N ALA A 16 -17.71 -12.56 -42.88
CA ALA A 16 -17.55 -13.45 -44.04
C ALA A 16 -16.07 -13.51 -44.45
N GLY A 17 -15.39 -14.54 -44.05
CA GLY A 17 -14.07 -14.81 -44.63
C GLY A 17 -13.17 -15.69 -43.75
N THR A 18 -13.45 -16.99 -43.64
CA THR A 18 -12.44 -18.07 -43.56
C THR A 18 -13.11 -19.43 -43.62
N LEU A 19 -13.25 -19.94 -44.83
CA LEU A 19 -13.49 -21.36 -45.08
C LEU A 19 -12.83 -21.65 -46.44
N ALA A 20 -11.58 -22.15 -46.40
CA ALA A 20 -11.04 -23.03 -47.43
C ALA A 20 -9.59 -23.43 -47.11
N GLY A 21 -9.35 -24.72 -46.96
CA GLY A 21 -8.02 -25.31 -46.88
C GLY A 21 -8.05 -26.75 -46.39
N CYS A 22 -8.67 -27.66 -47.17
CA CYS A 22 -8.53 -29.11 -47.04
C CYS A 22 -7.19 -29.63 -47.56
N GLY A 23 -6.70 -30.75 -46.97
CA GLY A 23 -5.79 -31.68 -47.60
C GLY A 23 -4.87 -32.38 -46.63
N SER A 24 -5.21 -33.49 -46.17
CA SER A 24 -5.10 -34.95 -46.47
C SER A 24 -3.85 -35.62 -45.88
N SER A 25 -4.19 -36.60 -45.00
CA SER A 25 -3.73 -38.01 -44.90
C SER A 25 -2.30 -38.26 -44.42
N SER A 26 -2.08 -39.11 -43.39
CA SER A 26 -2.45 -40.54 -43.27
C SER A 26 -2.06 -41.10 -41.88
N SER A 27 -2.98 -41.87 -41.36
CA SER A 27 -2.85 -43.17 -40.66
C SER A 27 -1.63 -43.55 -39.84
N GLY A 28 -1.91 -43.97 -38.58
CA GLY A 28 -1.03 -44.83 -37.77
C GLY A 28 -1.57 -45.03 -36.38
N ASP A 29 -2.37 -46.07 -36.24
CA ASP A 29 -2.92 -46.65 -35.01
C ASP A 29 -1.78 -47.12 -34.08
N ASN A 30 -1.86 -46.89 -32.79
CA ASN A 30 -1.77 -47.93 -31.79
C ASN A 30 -2.05 -47.48 -30.35
N THR A 31 -3.05 -48.13 -29.81
CA THR A 31 -3.41 -48.22 -28.38
C THR A 31 -2.29 -48.85 -27.56
N GLN A 32 -1.99 -48.26 -26.38
CA GLN A 32 -1.83 -49.09 -25.15
C GLN A 32 -1.80 -48.22 -23.88
N ALA A 33 -2.74 -48.52 -22.99
CA ALA A 33 -2.77 -48.06 -21.63
C ALA A 33 -1.74 -48.83 -20.79
N ALA A 34 -1.04 -48.14 -19.89
CA ALA A 34 -0.49 -48.77 -18.68
C ALA A 34 -0.27 -47.72 -17.57
N ALA A 35 -0.67 -48.13 -16.43
CA ALA A 35 -0.73 -47.49 -15.13
C ALA A 35 0.63 -47.13 -14.51
N GLY A 36 0.60 -46.13 -13.62
CA GLY A 36 1.25 -46.16 -12.30
C GLY A 36 2.73 -45.91 -12.25
N GLY A 37 3.11 -44.91 -11.51
CA GLY A 37 4.46 -44.72 -11.03
C GLY A 37 4.67 -43.35 -10.41
N GLU A 38 4.35 -43.24 -9.11
CA GLU A 38 4.91 -42.18 -8.28
C GLU A 38 6.45 -42.28 -8.35
N THR A 39 7.07 -41.20 -8.76
CA THR A 39 8.47 -40.97 -8.47
C THR A 39 8.64 -39.54 -8.03
N ALA A 40 8.93 -39.39 -6.73
CA ALA A 40 9.50 -38.16 -6.17
C ALA A 40 10.69 -37.74 -7.03
N GLY A 41 10.54 -36.71 -7.81
CA GLY A 41 11.61 -36.10 -8.61
C GLY A 41 12.51 -35.27 -7.71
N LYS A 42 13.74 -35.77 -7.54
CA LYS A 42 14.89 -34.97 -7.13
C LYS A 42 14.94 -33.70 -7.98
N GLY A 43 15.21 -32.56 -7.33
CA GLY A 43 15.51 -31.29 -7.99
C GLY A 43 16.59 -31.48 -9.06
N GLY A 44 16.17 -31.49 -10.33
CA GLY A 44 17.04 -31.36 -11.47
C GLY A 44 17.06 -29.87 -11.83
N SER A 45 18.26 -29.29 -11.96
CA SER A 45 18.42 -28.01 -12.64
C SER A 45 17.93 -28.23 -14.08
N SER A 46 16.73 -27.70 -14.39
CA SER A 46 16.32 -27.64 -15.79
C SER A 46 17.08 -26.49 -16.43
N ASP A 47 17.83 -26.79 -17.51
CA ASP A 47 18.43 -25.77 -18.39
C ASP A 47 17.35 -24.98 -19.19
N GLU A 48 16.14 -24.99 -18.75
CA GLU A 48 15.03 -24.31 -19.41
C GLU A 48 15.04 -22.81 -19.05
N ASN A 49 14.99 -21.98 -20.06
CA ASN A 49 14.87 -20.54 -19.87
C ASN A 49 13.43 -20.20 -19.42
N ILE A 50 13.33 -19.55 -18.29
CA ILE A 50 12.06 -19.16 -17.66
C ILE A 50 11.94 -17.63 -17.73
N THR A 51 10.81 -17.15 -18.16
CA THR A 51 10.47 -15.72 -18.06
C THR A 51 9.33 -15.56 -17.07
N LEU A 52 9.51 -14.71 -16.06
CA LEU A 52 8.51 -14.35 -15.07
C LEU A 52 8.19 -12.88 -15.18
N ARG A 53 6.92 -12.51 -15.08
CA ARG A 53 6.47 -11.14 -15.00
C ARG A 53 6.34 -10.72 -13.54
N PHE A 54 6.90 -9.59 -13.18
CA PHE A 54 6.79 -9.03 -11.83
C PHE A 54 6.17 -7.65 -11.87
N ALA A 55 5.02 -7.48 -11.21
CA ALA A 55 4.29 -6.22 -11.15
C ALA A 55 4.33 -5.58 -9.76
N TRP A 56 4.65 -4.27 -9.70
CA TRP A 56 4.64 -3.49 -8.47
C TRP A 56 4.30 -2.01 -8.74
N TRP A 57 4.00 -1.28 -7.65
CA TRP A 57 3.88 0.18 -7.67
C TRP A 57 4.98 0.84 -6.83
N GLY A 58 5.37 2.06 -7.21
CA GLY A 58 6.34 2.85 -6.45
C GLY A 58 6.76 4.11 -7.17
N GLY A 59 7.43 4.98 -6.43
CA GLY A 59 8.16 6.13 -6.99
C GLY A 59 9.50 5.70 -7.60
N ASP A 60 10.22 6.67 -8.16
CA ASP A 60 11.45 6.43 -8.92
C ASP A 60 12.52 5.69 -8.10
N GLU A 61 12.75 6.08 -6.84
CA GLU A 61 13.73 5.43 -5.96
C GLU A 61 13.42 3.96 -5.71
N ARG A 62 12.16 3.64 -5.46
CA ARG A 62 11.70 2.28 -5.28
C ARG A 62 11.85 1.46 -6.55
N ASN A 63 11.52 2.06 -7.70
CA ASN A 63 11.67 1.41 -9.00
C ASN A 63 13.14 1.09 -9.28
N GLU A 64 14.05 2.04 -9.06
CA GLU A 64 15.49 1.81 -9.20
C GLU A 64 16.01 0.72 -8.27
N ALA A 65 15.60 0.72 -7.00
CA ALA A 65 15.99 -0.29 -6.03
C ALA A 65 15.51 -1.69 -6.45
N THR A 66 14.24 -1.80 -6.88
CA THR A 66 13.66 -3.06 -7.32
C THR A 66 14.34 -3.59 -8.58
N LEU A 67 14.62 -2.72 -9.56
CA LEU A 67 15.34 -3.12 -10.78
C LEU A 67 16.78 -3.61 -10.48
N LYS A 68 17.48 -3.00 -9.53
CA LYS A 68 18.80 -3.49 -9.08
C LYS A 68 18.72 -4.86 -8.42
N VAL A 69 17.66 -5.14 -7.66
CA VAL A 69 17.44 -6.48 -7.07
C VAL A 69 17.17 -7.50 -8.17
N ILE A 70 16.36 -7.16 -9.18
CA ILE A 70 16.11 -8.01 -10.34
C ILE A 70 17.42 -8.32 -11.06
N GLU A 71 18.24 -7.32 -11.37
CA GLU A 71 19.55 -7.51 -12.02
C GLU A 71 20.45 -8.48 -11.23
N GLN A 72 20.51 -8.34 -9.90
CA GLN A 72 21.28 -9.25 -9.05
C GLN A 72 20.71 -10.66 -9.04
N PHE A 73 19.39 -10.80 -9.05
CA PHE A 73 18.73 -12.10 -9.12
C PHE A 73 19.00 -12.81 -10.44
N GLU A 74 18.86 -12.12 -11.58
CA GLU A 74 19.14 -12.66 -12.91
C GLU A 74 20.62 -13.04 -13.08
N ALA A 75 21.54 -12.24 -12.51
CA ALA A 75 22.95 -12.57 -12.50
C ALA A 75 23.26 -13.88 -11.73
N ALA A 76 22.51 -14.15 -10.66
CA ALA A 76 22.61 -15.38 -9.88
C ALA A 76 21.86 -16.57 -10.53
N HIS A 77 20.85 -16.28 -11.35
CA HIS A 77 19.96 -17.24 -11.99
C HIS A 77 19.86 -16.99 -13.51
N PRO A 78 20.92 -17.24 -14.29
CA PRO A 78 21.02 -16.81 -15.69
C PRO A 78 19.99 -17.45 -16.64
N ASN A 79 19.28 -18.48 -16.19
CA ASN A 79 18.17 -19.11 -16.92
C ASN A 79 16.81 -18.49 -16.60
N ILE A 80 16.74 -17.49 -15.70
CA ILE A 80 15.50 -16.82 -15.34
C ILE A 80 15.59 -15.34 -15.76
N THR A 81 14.57 -14.87 -16.47
CA THR A 81 14.42 -13.46 -16.86
C THR A 81 13.18 -12.89 -16.17
N ILE A 82 13.28 -11.71 -15.60
CA ILE A 82 12.17 -11.01 -14.95
C ILE A 82 11.71 -9.83 -15.82
N GLU A 83 10.51 -9.93 -16.38
CA GLU A 83 9.85 -8.82 -17.05
C GLU A 83 9.20 -7.89 -16.01
N ALA A 84 9.75 -6.69 -15.87
CA ALA A 84 9.32 -5.70 -14.90
C ALA A 84 8.10 -4.91 -15.39
N GLU A 85 7.02 -4.90 -14.59
CA GLU A 85 5.81 -4.11 -14.81
C GLU A 85 5.57 -3.17 -13.64
N TYR A 86 5.84 -1.88 -13.77
CA TYR A 86 5.69 -0.95 -12.67
C TYR A 86 5.11 0.41 -13.07
N GLY A 87 4.62 1.14 -12.08
CA GLY A 87 4.03 2.45 -12.25
C GLY A 87 3.74 3.13 -10.92
N GLY A 88 3.01 4.23 -10.94
CA GLY A 88 2.53 4.88 -9.72
C GLY A 88 1.46 4.05 -9.00
N SER A 89 1.14 4.44 -7.76
CA SER A 89 0.10 3.79 -6.94
C SER A 89 -1.32 4.00 -7.50
N ASP A 90 -1.55 5.12 -8.17
CA ASP A 90 -2.87 5.47 -8.70
C ASP A 90 -3.37 4.43 -9.71
N GLY A 91 -4.50 3.82 -9.41
CA GLY A 91 -5.15 2.83 -10.26
C GLY A 91 -4.44 1.46 -10.33
N TYR A 92 -3.32 1.26 -9.62
CA TYR A 92 -2.60 -0.01 -9.62
C TYR A 92 -3.49 -1.16 -9.14
N HIS A 93 -4.18 -0.97 -8.02
CA HIS A 93 -5.04 -2.01 -7.42
C HIS A 93 -6.28 -2.32 -8.28
N ASP A 94 -6.88 -1.34 -8.93
CA ASP A 94 -8.01 -1.55 -9.84
C ASP A 94 -7.58 -2.33 -11.09
N LYS A 95 -6.40 -2.00 -11.64
CA LYS A 95 -5.79 -2.74 -12.73
C LYS A 95 -5.50 -4.18 -12.31
N LEU A 96 -4.86 -4.38 -11.14
CA LEU A 96 -4.54 -5.70 -10.63
C LEU A 96 -5.80 -6.55 -10.39
N ALA A 97 -6.85 -5.99 -9.78
CA ALA A 97 -8.13 -6.67 -9.60
C ALA A 97 -8.70 -7.19 -10.94
N THR A 98 -8.64 -6.35 -11.97
CA THR A 98 -9.10 -6.71 -13.32
C THR A 98 -8.24 -7.82 -13.92
N GLN A 99 -6.92 -7.75 -13.75
CA GLN A 99 -5.97 -8.73 -14.26
C GLN A 99 -6.11 -10.09 -13.54
N LEU A 100 -6.28 -10.09 -12.23
CA LEU A 100 -6.54 -11.31 -11.44
C LEU A 100 -7.84 -11.99 -11.91
N ALA A 101 -8.93 -11.22 -12.03
CA ALA A 101 -10.22 -11.74 -12.49
C ALA A 101 -10.20 -12.30 -13.92
N SER A 102 -9.36 -11.76 -14.79
CA SER A 102 -9.20 -12.21 -16.18
C SER A 102 -8.10 -13.24 -16.41
N GLY A 103 -7.33 -13.60 -15.37
CA GLY A 103 -6.19 -14.52 -15.48
C GLY A 103 -5.03 -13.96 -16.29
N THR A 104 -4.86 -12.64 -16.32
CA THR A 104 -3.79 -11.94 -17.07
C THR A 104 -2.80 -11.20 -16.15
N ALA A 105 -2.91 -11.38 -14.84
CA ALA A 105 -1.97 -10.81 -13.88
C ALA A 105 -0.54 -11.29 -14.14
N ALA A 106 0.45 -10.54 -13.68
CA ALA A 106 1.82 -10.98 -13.64
C ALA A 106 1.99 -12.19 -12.71
N ASP A 107 3.07 -12.97 -12.92
CA ASP A 107 3.37 -14.17 -12.11
C ASP A 107 3.66 -13.81 -10.66
N ILE A 108 4.30 -12.66 -10.45
CA ILE A 108 4.58 -12.09 -9.13
C ILE A 108 3.96 -10.70 -9.08
N VAL A 109 3.19 -10.42 -8.02
CA VAL A 109 2.51 -9.13 -7.86
C VAL A 109 2.72 -8.58 -6.45
N GLN A 110 2.93 -7.28 -6.35
CA GLN A 110 2.84 -6.58 -5.08
C GLN A 110 1.37 -6.36 -4.73
N VAL A 111 1.02 -6.62 -3.48
CA VAL A 111 -0.34 -6.41 -2.96
C VAL A 111 -0.25 -5.66 -1.63
N ASP A 112 -1.03 -4.60 -1.48
CA ASP A 112 -1.11 -3.92 -0.21
C ASP A 112 -2.01 -4.69 0.78
N PRO A 113 -1.67 -4.71 2.06
CA PRO A 113 -2.42 -5.43 3.08
C PRO A 113 -3.90 -5.03 3.14
N GLU A 114 -4.22 -3.79 2.81
CA GLU A 114 -5.58 -3.22 2.87
C GLU A 114 -6.51 -3.83 1.82
N VAL A 115 -5.99 -4.17 0.65
CA VAL A 115 -6.77 -4.74 -0.45
C VAL A 115 -6.66 -6.25 -0.56
N PHE A 116 -5.66 -6.86 0.08
CA PHE A 116 -5.42 -8.30 0.05
C PHE A 116 -6.65 -9.13 0.44
N PRO A 117 -7.39 -8.81 1.52
CA PRO A 117 -8.61 -9.56 1.88
C PRO A 117 -9.67 -9.55 0.78
N THR A 118 -9.77 -8.47 0.02
CA THR A 118 -10.72 -8.36 -1.09
C THR A 118 -10.38 -9.37 -2.19
N TYR A 119 -9.10 -9.45 -2.57
CA TYR A 119 -8.68 -10.38 -3.63
C TYR A 119 -8.89 -11.83 -3.23
N VAL A 120 -8.42 -12.24 -2.06
CA VAL A 120 -8.52 -13.65 -1.60
C VAL A 120 -9.95 -14.09 -1.33
N SER A 121 -10.88 -13.15 -1.08
CA SER A 121 -12.30 -13.45 -0.92
C SER A 121 -13.05 -13.63 -2.24
N THR A 122 -12.49 -13.15 -3.35
CA THR A 122 -13.14 -13.17 -4.66
C THR A 122 -12.65 -14.29 -5.58
N GLY A 123 -11.50 -14.90 -5.28
CA GLY A 123 -10.96 -15.99 -6.07
C GLY A 123 -9.69 -16.61 -5.48
N ASP A 124 -9.32 -17.75 -6.02
CA ASP A 124 -8.11 -18.49 -5.65
C ASP A 124 -6.98 -18.09 -6.62
N TYR A 125 -6.45 -16.89 -6.43
CA TYR A 125 -5.49 -16.26 -7.35
C TYR A 125 -4.03 -16.49 -6.97
N PHE A 126 -3.75 -16.86 -5.71
CA PHE A 126 -2.40 -16.93 -5.17
C PHE A 126 -2.08 -18.35 -4.74
N ILE A 127 -0.82 -18.76 -4.93
CA ILE A 127 -0.32 -20.05 -4.44
C ILE A 127 -0.21 -20.03 -2.92
N ASP A 128 -0.38 -21.18 -2.28
CA ASP A 128 -0.01 -21.34 -0.87
C ASP A 128 1.50 -21.72 -0.81
N TYR A 129 2.31 -20.86 -0.24
CA TYR A 129 3.74 -21.09 -0.08
C TYR A 129 4.05 -22.35 0.73
N LYS A 130 3.12 -22.83 1.55
CA LYS A 130 3.28 -24.08 2.32
C LYS A 130 3.19 -25.35 1.47
N ASP A 131 2.61 -25.25 0.28
CA ASP A 131 2.55 -26.38 -0.67
C ASP A 131 3.89 -26.61 -1.38
N TYR A 132 4.86 -25.70 -1.17
CA TYR A 132 6.18 -25.73 -1.78
C TYR A 132 7.26 -25.81 -0.71
N ASP A 133 8.36 -26.48 -1.02
CA ASP A 133 9.53 -26.60 -0.12
C ASP A 133 10.37 -25.31 -0.21
N MET A 134 9.81 -24.21 0.34
CA MET A 134 10.47 -22.91 0.36
C MET A 134 11.18 -22.70 1.68
N ASP A 135 12.43 -22.22 1.61
CA ASP A 135 13.17 -21.79 2.79
C ASP A 135 12.69 -20.41 3.26
N LEU A 136 11.86 -20.39 4.28
CA LEU A 136 11.36 -19.18 4.93
C LEU A 136 12.12 -18.85 6.23
N SER A 137 13.26 -19.49 6.51
CA SER A 137 14.01 -19.33 7.76
C SER A 137 14.53 -17.91 8.03
N ASN A 138 14.59 -17.09 6.99
CA ASN A 138 14.96 -15.66 7.10
C ASN A 138 13.80 -14.76 7.57
N PHE A 139 12.58 -15.28 7.64
CA PHE A 139 11.42 -14.54 8.15
C PHE A 139 11.15 -14.92 9.61
N ASP A 140 10.77 -13.94 10.42
CA ASP A 140 10.22 -14.22 11.76
C ASP A 140 8.85 -14.89 11.60
N GLU A 141 8.70 -16.10 12.16
CA GLU A 141 7.49 -16.90 12.02
C GLU A 141 6.26 -16.21 12.63
N ASN A 142 6.41 -15.51 13.73
CA ASN A 142 5.31 -14.78 14.34
C ASN A 142 4.86 -13.62 13.46
N TYR A 143 5.81 -12.97 12.76
CA TYR A 143 5.51 -11.86 11.86
C TYR A 143 4.79 -12.31 10.60
N ILE A 144 5.31 -13.33 9.88
CA ILE A 144 4.68 -13.81 8.64
C ILE A 144 3.35 -14.53 8.88
N SER A 145 3.11 -15.02 10.12
CA SER A 145 1.86 -15.68 10.48
C SER A 145 0.69 -14.71 10.71
N LEU A 146 0.92 -13.42 10.76
CA LEU A 146 -0.16 -12.43 10.87
C LEU A 146 -0.96 -12.35 9.56
N GLU A 147 -2.27 -12.24 9.65
CA GLU A 147 -3.15 -12.14 8.47
C GLU A 147 -2.78 -10.97 7.57
N ILE A 148 -2.42 -9.82 8.16
CA ILE A 148 -1.98 -8.64 7.42
C ILE A 148 -0.72 -8.89 6.57
N ASN A 149 0.06 -9.93 6.88
CA ASN A 149 1.30 -10.26 6.18
C ASN A 149 1.13 -11.39 5.15
N GLY A 150 -0.02 -11.44 4.50
CA GLY A 150 -0.29 -12.36 3.40
C GLY A 150 -0.83 -13.71 3.81
N ARG A 151 -1.31 -13.84 5.06
CA ARG A 151 -1.99 -15.06 5.52
C ARG A 151 -3.50 -14.90 5.42
N TYR A 152 -4.17 -15.93 4.90
CA TYR A 152 -5.62 -15.97 4.81
C TYR A 152 -6.12 -17.40 4.92
N ASP A 153 -7.12 -17.64 5.78
CA ASP A 153 -7.75 -18.96 6.01
C ASP A 153 -6.71 -20.09 6.25
N GLY A 154 -5.68 -19.79 7.05
CA GLY A 154 -4.62 -20.72 7.39
C GLY A 154 -3.54 -20.94 6.31
N LYS A 155 -3.71 -20.42 5.11
CA LYS A 155 -2.77 -20.45 3.99
C LYS A 155 -1.81 -19.26 4.04
N GLN A 156 -0.58 -19.43 3.59
CA GLN A 156 0.40 -18.35 3.37
C GLN A 156 0.42 -18.00 1.89
N LEU A 157 -0.36 -17.01 1.50
CA LEU A 157 -0.60 -16.61 0.10
C LEU A 157 0.28 -15.44 -0.37
N GLY A 158 1.01 -14.83 0.54
CA GLY A 158 1.94 -13.74 0.26
C GLY A 158 3.04 -13.70 1.32
N LEU A 159 4.12 -12.97 1.02
CA LEU A 159 5.22 -12.71 1.96
C LEU A 159 5.42 -11.21 2.10
N PRO A 160 5.65 -10.70 3.32
CA PRO A 160 5.90 -9.28 3.52
C PRO A 160 7.25 -8.89 2.92
N THR A 161 7.30 -7.79 2.19
CA THR A 161 8.54 -7.23 1.62
C THR A 161 9.29 -6.33 2.59
N GLY A 162 8.67 -5.96 3.71
CA GLY A 162 9.27 -5.10 4.72
C GLY A 162 8.28 -4.78 5.83
N ILE A 163 8.74 -4.00 6.78
CA ILE A 163 7.93 -3.45 7.86
C ILE A 163 8.03 -1.93 7.82
N SER A 164 6.90 -1.26 8.00
CA SER A 164 6.86 0.18 8.22
C SER A 164 6.13 0.47 9.52
N GLY A 165 6.48 1.56 10.15
CA GLY A 165 5.80 2.08 11.34
C GLY A 165 5.35 3.51 11.09
N SER A 166 4.65 4.08 12.06
CA SER A 166 4.28 5.49 12.08
C SER A 166 4.91 6.19 13.28
N GLY A 167 5.18 7.47 13.11
CA GLY A 167 5.76 8.32 14.13
C GLY A 167 5.51 9.80 13.82
N MET A 168 6.14 10.65 14.59
CA MET A 168 6.08 12.09 14.40
C MET A 168 7.42 12.57 13.82
N LEU A 169 7.44 12.99 12.56
CA LEU A 169 8.60 13.69 12.00
C LEU A 169 8.57 15.14 12.47
N VAL A 170 9.58 15.57 13.20
CA VAL A 170 9.63 16.87 13.86
C VAL A 170 10.74 17.72 13.26
N ASN A 171 10.42 18.94 12.85
CA ASN A 171 11.40 19.98 12.60
C ASN A 171 11.95 20.45 13.96
N LYS A 172 13.12 19.91 14.31
CA LYS A 172 13.73 20.13 15.62
C LYS A 172 14.08 21.59 15.88
N ASP A 173 14.51 22.29 14.85
CA ASP A 173 14.91 23.70 14.97
C ASP A 173 13.71 24.56 15.36
N LEU A 174 12.54 24.31 14.75
CA LEU A 174 11.29 25.01 15.10
C LEU A 174 10.78 24.59 16.48
N ALA A 175 10.79 23.29 16.79
CA ALA A 175 10.37 22.81 18.09
C ALA A 175 11.18 23.43 19.21
N ASP A 176 12.52 23.48 19.08
CA ASP A 176 13.42 24.10 20.04
C ASP A 176 13.16 25.62 20.16
N ALA A 177 12.98 26.33 19.05
CA ALA A 177 12.73 27.78 19.02
C ALA A 177 11.41 28.15 19.74
N ILE A 178 10.40 27.31 19.65
CA ILE A 178 9.07 27.50 20.25
C ILE A 178 9.04 26.98 21.70
N GLY A 179 10.01 26.13 22.08
CA GLY A 179 10.05 25.50 23.39
C GLY A 179 9.11 24.30 23.52
N ILE A 180 9.02 23.50 22.47
CA ILE A 180 8.26 22.24 22.43
C ILE A 180 9.25 21.08 22.44
N ASP A 181 9.10 20.16 23.37
CA ASP A 181 9.96 18.97 23.51
C ASP A 181 9.25 17.69 23.09
N PHE A 182 9.59 17.16 21.91
CA PHE A 182 9.09 15.90 21.40
C PHE A 182 9.94 14.69 21.78
N SER A 183 11.03 14.88 22.56
CA SER A 183 11.88 13.79 23.05
C SER A 183 11.28 13.04 24.23
N GLN A 184 10.30 13.64 24.90
CA GLN A 184 9.55 13.06 26.00
C GLN A 184 8.19 12.54 25.54
N PRO A 185 7.59 11.57 26.22
CA PRO A 185 6.19 11.19 25.98
C PRO A 185 5.26 12.40 26.17
N TYR A 186 4.29 12.53 25.28
CA TYR A 186 3.29 13.56 25.32
C TYR A 186 1.92 12.98 24.95
N THR A 187 0.86 13.67 25.35
CA THR A 187 -0.51 13.21 25.22
C THR A 187 -1.24 13.86 24.06
N TRP A 188 -2.43 13.34 23.76
CA TRP A 188 -3.31 13.95 22.76
C TRP A 188 -3.76 15.35 23.16
N SER A 189 -3.91 15.62 24.47
CA SER A 189 -4.20 16.97 24.99
C SER A 189 -3.00 17.91 24.83
N ASP A 190 -1.77 17.40 25.07
CA ASP A 190 -0.56 18.21 24.88
C ASP A 190 -0.41 18.70 23.44
N LEU A 191 -0.84 17.92 22.43
CA LEU A 191 -0.83 18.39 21.03
C LEU A 191 -1.63 19.66 20.83
N ILE A 192 -2.78 19.80 21.48
CA ILE A 192 -3.61 21.01 21.41
C ILE A 192 -2.85 22.20 22.00
N ASP A 193 -2.23 22.02 23.16
CA ASP A 193 -1.47 23.08 23.82
C ASP A 193 -0.18 23.43 23.07
N MET A 194 0.47 22.45 22.46
CA MET A 194 1.60 22.69 21.55
C MET A 194 1.16 23.49 20.33
N GLY A 195 -0.02 23.18 19.75
CA GLY A 195 -0.58 23.94 18.64
C GLY A 195 -0.80 25.40 18.98
N LYS A 196 -1.37 25.70 20.15
CA LYS A 196 -1.53 27.08 20.64
C LYS A 196 -0.20 27.84 20.74
N LYS A 197 0.85 27.19 21.29
CA LYS A 197 2.19 27.79 21.35
C LYS A 197 2.74 28.12 19.95
N VAL A 198 2.50 27.25 18.96
CA VAL A 198 2.92 27.52 17.57
C VAL A 198 2.20 28.74 17.01
N ARG A 199 0.88 28.85 17.20
CA ARG A 199 0.08 29.98 16.75
C ARG A 199 0.44 31.30 17.46
N GLU A 200 0.84 31.21 18.74
CA GLU A 200 1.35 32.37 19.51
C GLU A 200 2.73 32.81 19.01
N TYR A 201 3.59 31.86 18.57
CA TYR A 201 4.92 32.15 18.04
C TYR A 201 4.84 32.81 16.64
N ASP A 202 4.04 32.22 15.73
CA ASP A 202 3.77 32.76 14.39
C ASP A 202 2.38 32.31 13.92
N ASP A 203 1.49 33.26 13.69
CA ASP A 203 0.10 33.00 13.31
C ASP A 203 -0.07 32.46 11.87
N SER A 204 1.02 32.40 11.10
CA SER A 204 1.05 31.75 9.78
C SER A 204 1.49 30.29 9.82
N MET A 205 1.88 29.77 10.99
CA MET A 205 2.39 28.42 11.20
C MET A 205 1.35 27.51 11.85
N TYR A 206 1.52 26.21 11.66
CA TYR A 206 0.70 25.17 12.29
C TYR A 206 1.60 24.12 12.95
N LEU A 207 1.07 23.42 13.96
CA LEU A 207 1.83 22.34 14.58
C LEU A 207 2.00 21.16 13.63
N LEU A 208 0.90 20.68 13.02
CA LEU A 208 0.89 19.43 12.26
C LEU A 208 0.64 19.65 10.77
N CYS A 209 1.57 19.15 9.97
CA CYS A 209 1.37 18.88 8.54
C CYS A 209 0.62 17.56 8.39
N ALA A 210 -0.66 17.61 8.08
CA ALA A 210 -1.47 16.43 7.83
C ALA A 210 -2.63 16.77 6.88
N ASN A 211 -2.89 15.89 5.93
CA ASN A 211 -4.10 15.93 5.12
C ASN A 211 -5.17 14.99 5.68
N LYS A 212 -6.29 14.83 4.99
CA LYS A 212 -7.41 14.00 5.44
C LYS A 212 -6.98 12.53 5.67
N GLU A 213 -6.20 11.96 4.76
CA GLU A 213 -5.72 10.58 4.82
C GLU A 213 -4.81 10.37 6.04
N TYR A 214 -3.89 11.28 6.28
CA TYR A 214 -3.00 11.22 7.45
C TYR A 214 -3.75 11.48 8.76
N LEU A 215 -4.74 12.38 8.78
CA LEU A 215 -5.59 12.56 9.96
C LEU A 215 -6.37 11.27 10.29
N VAL A 216 -6.89 10.58 9.28
CA VAL A 216 -7.57 9.29 9.50
C VAL A 216 -6.59 8.24 10.01
N ASN A 217 -5.48 8.03 9.30
CA ASN A 217 -4.56 6.93 9.59
C ASN A 217 -3.73 7.16 10.86
N MET A 218 -3.32 8.40 11.13
CA MET A 218 -2.42 8.70 12.24
C MET A 218 -3.14 9.21 13.49
N VAL A 219 -4.30 9.85 13.34
CA VAL A 219 -5.06 10.40 14.47
C VAL A 219 -6.29 9.55 14.76
N VAL A 220 -7.24 9.44 13.83
CA VAL A 220 -8.53 8.76 14.09
C VAL A 220 -8.30 7.32 14.56
N PHE A 221 -7.51 6.54 13.82
CA PHE A 221 -7.26 5.15 14.20
C PHE A 221 -6.44 5.01 15.48
N ASN A 222 -5.39 5.81 15.68
CA ASN A 222 -4.53 5.68 16.86
C ASN A 222 -5.21 6.21 18.12
N TYR A 223 -5.77 7.43 18.07
CA TYR A 223 -6.51 8.01 19.18
C TYR A 223 -7.74 7.17 19.53
N GLY A 224 -8.54 6.81 18.52
CA GLY A 224 -9.74 6.03 18.73
C GLY A 224 -9.46 4.65 19.32
N LYS A 225 -8.43 3.94 18.83
CA LYS A 225 -8.04 2.65 19.38
C LYS A 225 -7.58 2.76 20.85
N GLN A 226 -6.79 3.78 21.16
CA GLN A 226 -6.35 4.03 22.55
C GLN A 226 -7.55 4.39 23.43
N LEU A 227 -8.38 5.34 23.01
CA LEU A 227 -9.52 5.85 23.79
C LEU A 227 -10.58 4.78 24.07
N LEU A 228 -10.93 4.00 23.05
CA LEU A 228 -12.01 3.03 23.13
C LEU A 228 -11.56 1.65 23.60
N GLY A 229 -10.26 1.38 23.59
CA GLY A 229 -9.68 0.08 23.96
C GLY A 229 -10.13 -1.09 23.06
N LYS A 230 -10.58 -0.80 21.84
CA LYS A 230 -11.07 -1.78 20.86
C LYS A 230 -10.64 -1.43 19.44
N THR A 231 -10.66 -2.41 18.56
CA THR A 231 -10.42 -2.21 17.13
C THR A 231 -11.65 -1.60 16.47
N PHE A 232 -11.46 -0.85 15.38
CA PHE A 232 -12.57 -0.25 14.63
C PHE A 232 -13.40 -1.28 13.88
N PHE A 233 -12.76 -2.38 13.50
CA PHE A 233 -13.41 -3.49 12.80
C PHE A 233 -13.29 -4.76 13.64
N ASP A 234 -14.35 -5.53 13.67
CA ASP A 234 -14.39 -6.86 14.23
C ASP A 234 -13.95 -7.85 13.14
N ALA A 235 -12.84 -8.55 13.37
CA ALA A 235 -12.26 -9.46 12.40
C ALA A 235 -13.12 -10.71 12.15
N ASP A 236 -13.86 -11.17 13.17
CA ASP A 236 -14.68 -12.40 13.09
C ASP A 236 -15.99 -12.12 12.33
N THR A 237 -16.66 -11.02 12.68
CA THR A 237 -17.94 -10.65 12.06
C THR A 237 -17.77 -9.82 10.79
N LYS A 238 -16.58 -9.29 10.55
CA LYS A 238 -16.26 -8.37 9.43
C LYS A 238 -17.15 -7.13 9.39
N THR A 239 -17.52 -6.63 10.57
CA THR A 239 -18.38 -5.47 10.74
C THR A 239 -17.67 -4.35 11.48
N LEU A 240 -18.21 -3.13 11.37
CA LEU A 240 -17.75 -2.01 12.17
C LEU A 240 -18.01 -2.27 13.66
N ASN A 241 -16.97 -2.22 14.49
CA ASN A 241 -17.02 -2.45 15.93
C ASN A 241 -17.13 -1.15 16.73
N LEU A 242 -17.77 -0.14 16.14
CA LEU A 242 -17.95 1.17 16.72
C LEU A 242 -19.43 1.55 16.70
N THR A 243 -19.86 2.23 17.77
CA THR A 243 -21.15 2.89 17.83
C THR A 243 -21.06 4.30 17.21
N GLU A 244 -22.22 4.94 16.99
CA GLU A 244 -22.28 6.34 16.56
C GLU A 244 -21.62 7.26 17.60
N ASP A 245 -21.83 6.99 18.89
CA ASP A 245 -21.22 7.78 19.98
C ASP A 245 -19.69 7.61 20.03
N ASP A 246 -19.15 6.40 19.78
CA ASP A 246 -17.72 6.17 19.65
C ASP A 246 -17.12 7.04 18.53
N LEU A 247 -17.72 6.98 17.36
CA LEU A 247 -17.29 7.76 16.20
C LEU A 247 -17.35 9.25 16.48
N LYS A 248 -18.48 9.72 17.06
CA LYS A 248 -18.64 11.10 17.42
C LYS A 248 -17.54 11.58 18.36
N THR A 249 -17.24 10.81 19.40
CA THR A 249 -16.19 11.17 20.39
C THR A 249 -14.81 11.28 19.71
N VAL A 250 -14.45 10.35 18.83
CA VAL A 250 -13.17 10.39 18.10
C VAL A 250 -13.11 11.58 17.14
N TYR A 251 -14.19 11.86 16.40
CA TYR A 251 -14.21 12.97 15.45
C TYR A 251 -14.36 14.33 16.13
N GLU A 252 -14.88 14.43 17.37
CA GLU A 252 -14.82 15.65 18.17
C GLU A 252 -13.39 16.09 18.45
N TYR A 253 -12.47 15.15 18.68
CA TYR A 253 -11.05 15.46 18.81
C TYR A 253 -10.45 15.97 17.48
N VAL A 254 -10.76 15.35 16.36
CA VAL A 254 -10.31 15.84 15.04
C VAL A 254 -10.88 17.26 14.78
N LYS A 255 -12.13 17.49 15.12
CA LYS A 255 -12.73 18.83 15.03
C LYS A 255 -11.96 19.84 15.89
N GLN A 256 -11.56 19.46 17.11
CA GLN A 256 -10.77 20.31 17.99
C GLN A 256 -9.40 20.67 17.37
N LEU A 257 -8.72 19.74 16.66
CA LEU A 257 -7.47 20.05 15.95
C LEU A 257 -7.66 21.17 14.92
N TYR A 258 -8.82 21.24 14.26
CA TYR A 258 -9.16 22.32 13.33
C TYR A 258 -9.58 23.59 14.05
N ASP A 259 -10.43 23.50 15.06
CA ASP A 259 -10.95 24.67 15.79
C ASP A 259 -9.84 25.44 16.53
N GLU A 260 -8.84 24.71 17.05
CA GLU A 260 -7.67 25.27 17.74
C GLU A 260 -6.47 25.52 16.79
N GLU A 261 -6.70 25.40 15.48
CA GLU A 261 -5.70 25.64 14.43
C GLU A 261 -4.38 24.85 14.63
N VAL A 262 -4.46 23.65 15.19
CA VAL A 262 -3.33 22.72 15.32
C VAL A 262 -2.87 22.23 13.94
N VAL A 263 -3.85 22.09 13.04
CA VAL A 263 -3.67 21.72 11.61
C VAL A 263 -4.15 22.85 10.71
N ALA A 264 -3.64 22.90 9.50
CA ALA A 264 -4.10 23.85 8.49
C ALA A 264 -5.59 23.63 8.14
N PRO A 265 -6.31 24.66 7.69
CA PRO A 265 -7.74 24.54 7.34
C PRO A 265 -8.02 23.41 6.34
N ALA A 266 -9.13 22.69 6.51
CA ALA A 266 -9.51 21.58 5.64
C ALA A 266 -9.57 21.95 4.15
N SER A 267 -9.98 23.20 3.84
CA SER A 267 -10.00 23.72 2.48
C SER A 267 -8.59 23.85 1.86
N TYR A 268 -7.58 24.16 2.67
CA TYR A 268 -6.19 24.16 2.24
C TYR A 268 -5.68 22.74 2.04
N GLN A 269 -5.91 21.86 3.01
CA GLN A 269 -5.48 20.46 2.96
C GLN A 269 -6.10 19.68 1.79
N ALA A 270 -7.29 20.06 1.33
CA ALA A 270 -7.95 19.42 0.18
C ALA A 270 -7.16 19.52 -1.13
N SER A 271 -6.15 20.39 -1.20
CA SER A 271 -5.23 20.47 -2.34
C SER A 271 -4.13 19.40 -2.33
N TYR A 272 -3.97 18.70 -1.23
CA TYR A 272 -2.92 17.70 -1.02
C TYR A 272 -3.58 16.38 -0.60
N THR A 273 -3.68 15.44 -1.53
CA THR A 273 -4.34 14.14 -1.32
C THR A 273 -3.34 12.99 -1.38
N GLY A 274 -3.70 11.86 -0.78
CA GLY A 274 -2.85 10.67 -0.74
C GLY A 274 -1.54 10.91 0.01
N ASP A 275 -0.50 10.20 -0.38
CA ASP A 275 0.82 10.21 0.29
C ASP A 275 1.72 11.38 -0.15
N ASN A 276 1.13 12.53 -0.49
CA ASN A 276 1.85 13.67 -1.07
C ASN A 276 2.11 14.83 -0.09
N LEU A 277 2.28 14.56 1.21
CA LEU A 277 2.57 15.61 2.19
C LEU A 277 3.85 16.41 1.87
N GLN A 278 4.84 15.78 1.24
CA GLN A 278 6.07 16.43 0.81
C GLN A 278 5.85 17.54 -0.23
N SER A 279 4.72 17.54 -0.92
CA SER A 279 4.35 18.58 -1.89
C SER A 279 3.60 19.75 -1.24
N ASP A 280 3.27 19.68 0.03
CA ASP A 280 2.61 20.78 0.76
C ASP A 280 3.52 22.01 0.82
N THR A 281 3.03 23.13 0.26
CA THR A 281 3.82 24.37 0.16
C THR A 281 4.16 24.96 1.51
N ASN A 282 3.36 24.75 2.55
CA ASN A 282 3.70 25.18 3.91
C ASN A 282 4.77 24.28 4.54
N TRP A 283 4.80 22.96 4.21
CA TRP A 283 5.88 22.09 4.62
C TRP A 283 7.20 22.52 3.99
N ILE A 284 7.21 22.70 2.67
CA ILE A 284 8.38 23.19 1.91
C ILE A 284 8.88 24.53 2.45
N ALA A 285 7.96 25.40 2.86
CA ALA A 285 8.28 26.72 3.41
C ALA A 285 8.67 26.70 4.91
N GLY A 286 8.72 25.53 5.56
CA GLY A 286 9.06 25.41 6.97
C GLY A 286 8.01 25.99 7.92
N LYS A 287 6.73 25.96 7.56
CA LYS A 287 5.61 26.48 8.36
C LYS A 287 4.88 25.45 9.22
N TYR A 288 5.42 24.25 9.28
CA TYR A 288 4.93 23.19 10.18
C TYR A 288 6.04 22.73 11.12
N VAL A 289 5.68 22.48 12.36
CA VAL A 289 6.61 22.00 13.37
C VAL A 289 6.79 20.49 13.27
N ALA A 290 5.74 19.76 12.93
CA ALA A 290 5.76 18.30 12.87
C ALA A 290 4.81 17.74 11.81
N ALA A 291 5.02 16.48 11.43
CA ALA A 291 4.14 15.70 10.57
C ALA A 291 3.98 14.29 11.15
N PRO A 292 2.78 13.85 11.51
CA PRO A 292 2.52 12.45 11.79
C PRO A 292 2.63 11.68 10.48
N THR A 293 3.57 10.75 10.36
CA THR A 293 3.89 10.13 9.08
C THR A 293 4.37 8.69 9.20
N TYR A 294 4.48 8.00 8.07
CA TYR A 294 5.10 6.69 7.98
C TYR A 294 6.63 6.81 7.91
N ILE A 295 7.34 5.85 8.50
CA ILE A 295 8.81 5.80 8.42
C ILE A 295 9.28 5.73 6.95
N SER A 296 8.51 5.09 6.08
CA SER A 296 8.81 4.96 4.65
C SER A 296 8.74 6.27 3.85
N THR A 297 8.15 7.35 4.40
CA THR A 297 8.03 8.65 3.72
C THR A 297 8.95 9.73 4.26
N ILE A 298 9.78 9.40 5.26
CA ILE A 298 10.67 10.38 5.91
C ILE A 298 11.63 11.01 4.91
N ASP A 299 12.27 10.22 4.07
CA ASP A 299 13.31 10.71 3.13
C ASP A 299 12.75 11.75 2.17
N VAL A 300 11.56 11.51 1.61
CA VAL A 300 10.91 12.47 0.70
C VAL A 300 10.42 13.73 1.43
N MET A 301 9.96 13.58 2.68
CA MET A 301 9.56 14.74 3.50
C MET A 301 10.77 15.61 3.88
N VAL A 302 11.88 15.00 4.27
CA VAL A 302 13.15 15.71 4.59
C VAL A 302 13.71 16.37 3.33
N ALA A 303 13.72 15.67 2.19
CA ALA A 303 14.19 16.22 0.92
C ALA A 303 13.39 17.44 0.44
N ALA A 304 12.09 17.53 0.80
CA ALA A 304 11.24 18.66 0.45
C ALA A 304 11.58 19.95 1.22
N ASN A 305 12.21 19.85 2.40
CA ASN A 305 12.69 20.99 3.19
C ASN A 305 14.03 20.63 3.85
N PRO A 306 15.15 20.57 3.07
CA PRO A 306 16.42 20.02 3.52
C PRO A 306 17.22 20.94 4.44
N GLU A 307 16.82 22.19 4.60
CA GLU A 307 17.54 23.17 5.43
C GLU A 307 17.27 23.00 6.93
N ALA A 308 16.22 22.27 7.33
CA ALA A 308 15.84 22.04 8.70
C ALA A 308 16.51 20.77 9.26
N ASN A 309 16.77 20.77 10.57
CA ASN A 309 17.15 19.56 11.28
C ASN A 309 15.90 18.80 11.75
N TYR A 310 15.88 17.50 11.52
CA TYR A 310 14.75 16.66 11.86
C TYR A 310 15.07 15.64 12.94
N MET A 311 14.04 15.25 13.69
CA MET A 311 14.06 14.10 14.59
C MET A 311 12.77 13.30 14.44
N MET A 312 12.82 12.03 14.82
CA MET A 312 11.62 11.21 14.98
C MET A 312 11.18 11.21 16.43
N GLY A 313 9.91 11.53 16.65
CA GLY A 313 9.20 11.37 17.91
C GLY A 313 8.18 10.24 17.84
N GLN A 314 7.67 9.83 18.97
CA GLN A 314 6.54 8.90 19.06
C GLN A 314 5.23 9.61 18.72
N LEU A 315 4.18 8.85 18.38
CA LEU A 315 2.82 9.37 18.34
C LEU A 315 2.31 9.62 19.79
N PRO A 316 1.31 10.49 19.98
CA PRO A 316 0.79 10.78 21.32
C PRO A 316 0.18 9.56 22.00
N VAL A 317 0.14 9.58 23.33
CA VAL A 317 -0.56 8.61 24.15
C VAL A 317 -1.78 9.24 24.82
N LEU A 318 -2.66 8.44 25.43
CA LEU A 318 -3.74 8.97 26.26
C LEU A 318 -3.21 9.73 27.48
N ASP A 319 -4.03 10.69 27.95
CA ASP A 319 -3.81 11.44 29.19
C ASP A 319 -3.82 10.55 30.43
#